data_f027f310427bda424343a0f65f93a995
#
_entry.id   f027f310427bda424343a0f65f93a995
#
_cell.length_a   1.000
_cell.length_b   1.000
_cell.length_c   1.000
_cell.angle_alpha   90.00
_cell.angle_beta   90.00
_cell.angle_gamma   90.00
#
_symmetry.space_group_name_H-M   'P 1'
#
loop_
_entity.id
_entity.type
_entity.pdbx_description
1 polymer ?
#
loop_
_entity_poly.entity_id
_entity_poly.type
_entity_poly.pdbx_seq_one_letter_code
_entity_poly.pdbx_strand_id
1 'polypeptide(L)'
;PVKHRAPVRGFHHALMAAGITPLLAAELWLREPTDPQKLNGSGLIVVNPPQGFAEDAAAILPALLEGLGAHEAGAGTEVKWLTP
;
A
#
# COMPACT_ATOMS: atom_id res chain seq x y z
N PRO A 1 -9.33 -2.90 -2.19
CA PRO A 1 -9.17 -2.04 -3.37
C PRO A 1 -9.14 -0.55 -2.99
N VAL A 2 -8.29 0.21 -3.66
CA VAL A 2 -8.09 1.63 -3.36
C VAL A 2 -8.46 2.46 -4.58
N LYS A 3 -9.34 3.46 -4.38
CA LYS A 3 -9.76 4.39 -5.43
C LYS A 3 -9.18 5.79 -5.22
N HIS A 4 -8.94 6.18 -3.96
CA HIS A 4 -8.36 7.47 -3.57
C HIS A 4 -7.26 7.28 -2.55
N ARG A 5 -6.28 8.20 -2.50
CA ARG A 5 -5.23 8.20 -1.47
C ARG A 5 -5.69 8.84 -0.16
N ALA A 6 -6.54 9.87 -0.21
CA ALA A 6 -6.94 10.59 0.99
C ALA A 6 -7.67 9.72 2.02
N PRO A 7 -8.67 8.88 1.65
CA PRO A 7 -9.27 7.95 2.60
C PRO A 7 -8.29 6.92 3.15
N VAL A 8 -7.32 6.48 2.33
CA VAL A 8 -6.27 5.55 2.76
C VAL A 8 -5.41 6.18 3.84
N ARG A 9 -4.97 7.43 3.63
CA ARG A 9 -4.19 8.16 4.64
C ARG A 9 -4.99 8.37 5.92
N GLY A 10 -6.28 8.68 5.82
CA GLY A 10 -7.16 8.82 6.97
C GLY A 10 -7.25 7.53 7.78
N PHE A 11 -7.35 6.39 7.10
CA PHE A 11 -7.36 5.08 7.74
C PHE A 11 -6.04 4.80 8.46
N HIS A 12 -4.90 5.08 7.81
CA HIS A 12 -3.58 4.93 8.44
C HIS A 12 -3.47 5.78 9.71
N HIS A 13 -3.91 7.05 9.64
CA HIS A 13 -3.89 7.95 10.79
C HIS A 13 -4.76 7.44 11.94
N ALA A 14 -5.94 6.91 11.63
CA ALA A 14 -6.83 6.35 12.63
C ALA A 14 -6.20 5.15 13.34
N LEU A 15 -5.53 4.26 12.59
CA LEU A 15 -4.84 3.11 13.17
C LEU A 15 -3.69 3.54 14.07
N MET A 16 -2.90 4.54 13.64
CA MET A 16 -1.80 5.06 14.45
C MET A 16 -2.32 5.73 15.73
N ALA A 17 -3.42 6.50 15.63
CA ALA A 17 -4.03 7.16 16.79
C ALA A 17 -4.60 6.15 17.79
N ALA A 18 -5.02 4.98 17.34
CA ALA A 18 -5.49 3.91 18.21
C ALA A 18 -4.37 3.20 18.97
N GLY A 19 -3.11 3.52 18.68
CA GLY A 19 -1.96 2.93 19.37
C GLY A 19 -1.64 1.50 18.95
N ILE A 20 -2.15 1.08 17.79
CA ILE A 20 -1.84 -0.25 17.26
C ILE A 20 -0.44 -0.25 16.68
N THR A 21 0.43 -1.13 17.18
CA THR A 21 1.84 -1.15 16.78
C THR A 21 2.43 -2.55 16.97
N PRO A 22 3.43 -2.99 16.17
CA PRO A 22 3.92 -2.31 14.97
C PRO A 22 2.96 -2.45 13.79
N LEU A 23 2.91 -1.44 12.93
CA LEU A 23 2.07 -1.43 11.72
C LEU A 23 2.92 -1.28 10.47
N LEU A 24 2.66 -2.12 9.49
CA LEU A 24 3.31 -2.06 8.18
C LEU A 24 2.24 -1.83 7.12
N ALA A 25 2.48 -0.90 6.20
CA ALA A 25 1.63 -0.68 5.04
C ALA A 25 2.34 -1.16 3.78
N ALA A 26 1.64 -1.95 2.97
CA ALA A 26 2.11 -2.41 1.68
C ALA A 26 1.09 -1.97 0.62
N GLU A 27 1.52 -1.20 -0.37
CA GLU A 27 0.63 -0.62 -1.38
C GLU A 27 1.15 -0.90 -2.78
N LEU A 28 0.20 -1.12 -3.70
CA LEU A 28 0.45 -1.26 -5.11
C LEU A 28 -0.51 -0.32 -5.84
N TRP A 29 0.02 0.56 -6.68
CA TRP A 29 -0.76 1.52 -7.44
C TRP A 29 -0.61 1.25 -8.92
N LEU A 30 -1.75 1.10 -9.62
CA LEU A 30 -1.79 0.88 -11.06
C LEU A 30 -1.63 2.19 -11.83
N ARG A 31 -2.08 3.29 -11.23
CA ARG A 31 -2.07 4.63 -11.80
C ARG A 31 -2.29 5.67 -10.70
N GLU A 32 -2.10 6.94 -11.04
CA GLU A 32 -2.49 8.02 -10.14
C GLU A 32 -4.00 7.97 -9.90
N PRO A 33 -4.49 8.00 -8.63
CA PRO A 33 -5.91 7.80 -8.33
C PRO A 33 -6.73 9.08 -8.55
N THR A 34 -6.85 9.48 -9.81
CA THR A 34 -7.59 10.68 -10.21
C THR A 34 -9.02 10.39 -10.64
N ASP A 35 -9.33 9.15 -11.02
CA ASP A 35 -10.66 8.74 -11.45
C ASP A 35 -11.24 7.73 -10.45
N PRO A 36 -12.25 8.14 -9.63
CA PRO A 36 -12.83 7.25 -8.63
C PRO A 36 -13.66 6.11 -9.21
N GLN A 37 -13.95 6.14 -10.52
CA GLN A 37 -14.67 5.07 -11.19
C GLN A 37 -13.78 3.87 -11.53
N LYS A 38 -12.45 4.07 -11.48
CA LYS A 38 -11.47 3.03 -11.79
C LYS A 38 -10.86 2.45 -10.52
N LEU A 39 -10.50 1.17 -10.58
CA LEU A 39 -9.64 0.55 -9.59
C LEU A 39 -8.22 1.08 -9.79
N ASN A 40 -7.72 1.87 -8.84
CA ASN A 40 -6.44 2.54 -8.97
C ASN A 40 -5.31 1.84 -8.22
N GLY A 41 -5.63 0.96 -7.29
CA GLY A 41 -4.61 0.26 -6.53
C GLY A 41 -5.18 -0.64 -5.46
N SER A 42 -4.29 -1.19 -4.66
CA SER A 42 -4.63 -2.06 -3.54
C SER A 42 -3.64 -1.81 -2.40
N GLY A 43 -4.13 -1.92 -1.18
CA GLY A 43 -3.30 -1.75 0.00
C GLY A 43 -3.59 -2.81 1.04
N LEU A 44 -2.58 -3.08 1.86
CA LEU A 44 -2.65 -4.03 2.95
C LEU A 44 -1.99 -3.41 4.17
N ILE A 45 -2.67 -3.49 5.31
CA ILE A 45 -2.09 -3.13 6.60
C ILE A 45 -1.83 -4.43 7.36
N VAL A 46 -0.59 -4.59 7.82
CA VAL A 46 -0.19 -5.77 8.58
C VAL A 46 0.16 -5.34 10.00
N VAL A 47 -0.54 -5.92 10.95
CA VAL A 47 -0.28 -5.71 12.38
C VAL A 47 0.74 -6.75 12.83
N ASN A 48 1.82 -6.29 13.44
CA ASN A 48 2.86 -7.14 13.97
C ASN A 48 3.35 -8.17 12.94
N PRO A 49 3.88 -7.71 11.78
CA PRO A 49 4.29 -8.62 10.73
C PRO A 49 5.44 -9.52 11.17
N PRO A 50 5.52 -10.76 10.65
CA PRO A 50 6.65 -11.63 10.96
C PRO A 50 7.95 -11.08 10.41
N GLN A 51 9.06 -11.52 10.99
CA GLN A 51 10.39 -11.11 10.56
C GLN A 51 10.59 -11.41 9.08
N GLY A 52 11.14 -10.46 8.35
CA GLY A 52 11.39 -10.58 6.92
C GLY A 52 10.21 -10.24 6.02
N PHE A 53 9.03 -10.00 6.59
CA PHE A 53 7.83 -9.72 5.79
C PHE A 53 7.97 -8.45 4.95
N ALA A 54 8.53 -7.38 5.54
CA ALA A 54 8.68 -6.10 4.84
C ALA A 54 9.62 -6.24 3.62
N GLU A 55 10.73 -6.95 3.80
CA GLU A 55 11.70 -7.20 2.73
C GLU A 55 11.09 -8.06 1.61
N ASP A 56 10.34 -9.09 1.98
CA ASP A 56 9.67 -9.96 1.02
C ASP A 56 8.62 -9.20 0.22
N ALA A 57 7.82 -8.38 0.89
CA ALA A 57 6.81 -7.55 0.23
C ALA A 57 7.46 -6.54 -0.73
N ALA A 58 8.56 -5.92 -0.30
CA ALA A 58 9.28 -4.96 -1.14
C ALA A 58 9.87 -5.61 -2.40
N ALA A 59 10.17 -6.90 -2.36
CA ALA A 59 10.65 -7.65 -3.52
C ALA A 59 9.51 -8.12 -4.42
N ILE A 60 8.39 -8.57 -3.82
CA ILE A 60 7.28 -9.19 -4.56
C ILE A 60 6.41 -8.15 -5.28
N LEU A 61 6.11 -7.02 -4.62
CA LEU A 61 5.18 -6.04 -5.18
C LEU A 61 5.62 -5.44 -6.50
N PRO A 62 6.89 -5.03 -6.70
CA PRO A 62 7.33 -4.53 -8.00
C PRO A 62 7.23 -5.59 -9.10
N ALA A 63 7.53 -6.86 -8.79
CA ALA A 63 7.40 -7.95 -9.75
C ALA A 63 5.95 -8.18 -10.15
N LEU A 64 5.02 -8.07 -9.18
CA LEU A 64 3.59 -8.16 -9.44
C LEU A 64 3.11 -7.04 -10.35
N LEU A 65 3.54 -5.81 -10.07
CA LEU A 65 3.17 -4.64 -10.86
C LEU A 65 3.63 -4.80 -12.31
N GLU A 66 4.84 -5.28 -12.53
CA GLU A 66 5.37 -5.53 -13.85
C GLU A 66 4.59 -6.63 -14.56
N GLY A 67 4.24 -7.71 -13.85
CA GLY A 67 3.42 -8.79 -14.38
C GLY A 67 2.03 -8.33 -14.80
N LEU A 68 1.49 -7.29 -14.16
CA LEU A 68 0.21 -6.69 -14.54
C LEU A 68 0.33 -5.74 -15.73
N GLY A 69 1.55 -5.41 -16.17
CA GLY A 69 1.79 -4.51 -17.29
C GLY A 69 1.41 -3.07 -16.97
N ALA A 70 1.48 -2.65 -15.72
CA ALA A 70 1.09 -1.32 -15.30
C ALA A 70 2.19 -0.31 -15.62
N HIS A 71 1.94 0.53 -16.62
CA HIS A 71 2.90 1.53 -17.10
C HIS A 71 2.35 2.95 -17.07
N GLU A 72 1.17 3.15 -16.49
CA GLU A 72 0.57 4.49 -16.40
C GLU A 72 1.33 5.36 -15.38
N ALA A 73 1.25 6.67 -15.57
CA ALA A 73 1.81 7.61 -14.60
C ALA A 73 1.19 7.37 -13.23
N GLY A 74 2.00 7.39 -12.19
CA GLY A 74 1.57 7.11 -10.83
C GLY A 74 1.57 5.63 -10.47
N ALA A 75 1.87 4.72 -11.40
CA ALA A 75 2.03 3.30 -11.09
C ALA A 75 3.27 3.09 -10.21
N GLY A 76 3.15 2.23 -9.21
CA GLY A 76 4.28 1.96 -8.32
C GLY A 76 3.86 1.14 -7.11
N THR A 77 4.83 0.90 -6.27
CA THR A 77 4.63 0.15 -5.02
C THR A 77 5.28 0.86 -3.87
N GLU A 78 4.78 0.62 -2.67
CA GLU A 78 5.36 1.16 -1.45
C GLU A 78 5.18 0.17 -0.31
N VAL A 79 6.25 -0.03 0.46
CA VAL A 79 6.20 -0.77 1.71
C VAL A 79 6.82 0.13 2.77
N LYS A 80 6.04 0.49 3.78
CA LYS A 80 6.55 1.39 4.81
C LYS A 80 6.00 1.03 6.19
N TRP A 81 6.80 1.27 7.22
CA TRP A 81 6.36 1.18 8.60
C TRP A 81 5.56 2.44 8.95
N LEU A 82 4.34 2.26 9.43
CA LEU A 82 3.51 3.35 9.95
C LEU A 82 3.85 3.62 11.41
N THR A 83 4.15 2.55 12.16
CA THR A 83 4.62 2.64 13.55
C THR A 83 5.70 1.58 13.75
N PRO A 84 6.69 1.87 14.61
CA PRO A 84 7.73 0.90 14.93
C PRO A 84 7.19 -0.34 15.63
#